data_13f2abc3e43e9a54514573331c4fae07
#
_entry.id   13f2abc3e43e9a54514573331c4fae07
#
_cell.length_a   1.000
_cell.length_b   1.000
_cell.length_c   1.000
_cell.angle_alpha   90.00
_cell.angle_beta   90.00
_cell.angle_gamma   90.00
#
_symmetry.space_group_name_H-M   'P 1'
#
loop_
_entity.id
_entity.type
_entity.pdbx_description
1 polymer ?
#
loop_
_entity_poly.entity_id
_entity_poly.type
_entity_poly.pdbx_seq_one_letter_code
_entity_poly.pdbx_strand_id
1 'polypeptide(L)'
;MRAVVYDPQAPLNLRLDEVSPPVVADDEALIDVRAIALNFGEVRFIADVRQPGEVPGWDAAGVVVQAAADGSGPSAGTRVVTFNGAGGWAERRAAPTGNIAVLPDSVDFATAAALPVAGVTALQALRALGSVVGRRVLITGASGGVGRFAVQLAARAGAHVIAAVGSQPRGAGLVELGAAEVVVGLDGVTEPVFGVLENVGGPLLAQAFSLVGEGGSVQSIGMASNQPTTIDFEAERHRWTRKRLEPFTVREPFQADLNYLVELLATGQLDPQIGLRDSWDNVSGAAEALLDRRVAGKAVLDVS
;
A
#
# COMPACT_ATOMS: atom_id res chain seq x y z
N MET A 1 -21.74 -15.51 -7.65
CA MET A 1 -20.58 -15.60 -6.75
C MET A 1 -20.70 -14.56 -5.65
N ARG A 2 -20.16 -14.84 -4.45
CA ARG A 2 -20.14 -13.86 -3.36
C ARG A 2 -19.07 -12.79 -3.62
N ALA A 3 -19.38 -11.55 -3.24
CA ALA A 3 -18.47 -10.44 -3.30
C ALA A 3 -18.84 -9.37 -2.25
N VAL A 4 -17.86 -8.59 -1.82
CA VAL A 4 -18.12 -7.35 -1.10
C VAL A 4 -18.47 -6.29 -2.13
N VAL A 5 -19.60 -5.62 -1.95
CA VAL A 5 -20.07 -4.56 -2.83
C VAL A 5 -20.09 -3.21 -2.09
N TYR A 6 -19.91 -2.13 -2.84
CA TYR A 6 -20.21 -0.81 -2.33
C TYR A 6 -21.72 -0.61 -2.21
N ASP A 7 -22.17 -0.35 -0.96
CA ASP A 7 -23.57 -0.06 -0.65
C ASP A 7 -23.63 1.13 0.32
N PRO A 8 -24.09 2.32 -0.12
CA PRO A 8 -24.14 3.52 0.73
C PRO A 8 -25.09 3.39 1.93
N GLN A 9 -25.94 2.36 2.00
CA GLN A 9 -26.84 2.10 3.11
C GLN A 9 -26.27 1.08 4.12
N ALA A 10 -25.19 0.40 3.78
CA ALA A 10 -24.54 -0.58 4.64
C ALA A 10 -23.53 0.07 5.60
N PRO A 11 -23.17 -0.58 6.72
CA PRO A 11 -22.11 -0.14 7.61
C PRO A 11 -20.79 0.01 6.83
N LEU A 12 -20.13 1.17 7.00
CA LEU A 12 -18.90 1.54 6.28
C LEU A 12 -19.03 1.47 4.76
N ASN A 13 -20.25 1.52 4.24
CA ASN A 13 -20.58 1.41 2.82
C ASN A 13 -20.18 0.06 2.17
N LEU A 14 -20.06 -1.00 2.97
CA LEU A 14 -19.62 -2.32 2.51
C LEU A 14 -20.63 -3.41 2.90
N ARG A 15 -21.00 -4.26 1.95
CA ARG A 15 -21.89 -5.39 2.16
C ARG A 15 -21.46 -6.60 1.35
N LEU A 16 -21.49 -7.79 1.95
CA LEU A 16 -21.41 -9.04 1.20
C LEU A 16 -22.72 -9.30 0.46
N ASP A 17 -22.62 -9.61 -0.84
CA ASP A 17 -23.74 -9.87 -1.71
C ASP A 17 -23.41 -10.93 -2.78
N GLU A 18 -24.44 -11.41 -3.48
CA GLU A 18 -24.27 -12.23 -4.67
C GLU A 18 -24.24 -11.37 -5.94
N VAL A 19 -23.18 -11.54 -6.72
CA VAL A 19 -22.97 -10.81 -7.98
C VAL A 19 -22.70 -11.78 -9.13
N SER A 20 -22.84 -11.30 -10.37
CA SER A 20 -22.41 -12.06 -11.55
C SER A 20 -20.89 -12.24 -11.54
N PRO A 21 -20.37 -13.37 -12.06
CA PRO A 21 -18.93 -13.53 -12.28
C PRO A 21 -18.36 -12.41 -13.17
N PRO A 22 -17.06 -12.05 -13.02
CA PRO A 22 -16.45 -11.05 -13.88
C PRO A 22 -16.37 -11.53 -15.33
N VAL A 23 -16.48 -10.59 -16.26
CA VAL A 23 -16.10 -10.82 -17.67
C VAL A 23 -14.58 -10.76 -17.76
N VAL A 24 -13.98 -11.75 -18.40
CA VAL A 24 -12.53 -11.89 -18.53
C VAL A 24 -12.10 -11.44 -19.93
N ALA A 25 -11.21 -10.47 -20.02
CA ALA A 25 -10.61 -10.04 -21.27
C ALA A 25 -9.52 -11.02 -21.76
N ASP A 26 -9.10 -10.90 -23.02
CA ASP A 26 -8.13 -11.84 -23.61
C ASP A 26 -6.77 -11.86 -22.91
N ASP A 27 -6.34 -10.72 -22.37
CA ASP A 27 -5.09 -10.52 -21.62
C ASP A 27 -5.23 -10.67 -20.10
N GLU A 28 -6.40 -11.13 -19.62
CA GLU A 28 -6.68 -11.34 -18.21
C GLU A 28 -6.76 -12.83 -17.85
N ALA A 29 -6.27 -13.16 -16.67
CA ALA A 29 -6.50 -14.45 -16.04
C ALA A 29 -7.65 -14.36 -15.03
N LEU A 30 -8.46 -15.42 -14.91
CA LEU A 30 -9.47 -15.58 -13.87
C LEU A 30 -8.85 -16.27 -12.66
N ILE A 31 -8.97 -15.63 -11.50
CA ILE A 31 -8.38 -16.09 -10.24
C ILE A 31 -9.50 -16.46 -9.26
N ASP A 32 -9.39 -17.64 -8.66
CA ASP A 32 -10.16 -18.07 -7.49
C ASP A 32 -9.47 -17.49 -6.25
N VAL A 33 -10.07 -16.46 -5.65
CA VAL A 33 -9.46 -15.65 -4.60
C VAL A 33 -9.49 -16.38 -3.27
N ARG A 34 -8.40 -16.35 -2.54
CA ARG A 34 -8.22 -16.98 -1.21
C ARG A 34 -7.98 -15.96 -0.09
N ALA A 35 -7.42 -14.81 -0.44
CA ALA A 35 -7.20 -13.71 0.51
C ALA A 35 -7.23 -12.37 -0.21
N ILE A 36 -7.72 -11.37 0.49
CA ILE A 36 -7.78 -9.97 0.06
C ILE A 36 -7.15 -9.06 1.10
N ALA A 37 -6.72 -7.87 0.70
CA ALA A 37 -6.28 -6.89 1.68
C ALA A 37 -7.01 -5.56 1.49
N LEU A 38 -7.18 -4.84 2.60
CA LEU A 38 -7.80 -3.52 2.62
C LEU A 38 -6.73 -2.44 2.61
N ASN A 39 -6.99 -1.36 1.89
CA ASN A 39 -6.16 -0.16 1.87
C ASN A 39 -6.95 1.03 2.40
N PHE A 40 -6.29 1.89 3.18
CA PHE A 40 -6.94 3.06 3.81
C PHE A 40 -7.65 3.96 2.76
N GLY A 41 -6.96 4.29 1.66
CA GLY A 41 -7.54 5.12 0.60
C GLY A 41 -8.75 4.48 -0.07
N GLU A 42 -8.70 3.16 -0.31
CA GLU A 42 -9.77 2.39 -0.92
C GLU A 42 -11.06 2.40 -0.07
N VAL A 43 -10.93 2.20 1.24
CA VAL A 43 -12.06 2.24 2.18
C VAL A 43 -12.53 3.68 2.41
N ARG A 44 -11.59 4.62 2.62
CA ARG A 44 -11.91 6.00 2.99
C ARG A 44 -12.63 6.77 1.88
N PHE A 45 -12.22 6.55 0.64
CA PHE A 45 -12.72 7.30 -0.52
C PHE A 45 -13.64 6.47 -1.42
N ILE A 46 -14.17 5.35 -0.92
CA ILE A 46 -15.00 4.43 -1.71
C ILE A 46 -16.20 5.13 -2.35
N ALA A 47 -16.85 6.04 -1.62
CA ALA A 47 -18.00 6.78 -2.08
C ALA A 47 -17.68 7.80 -3.19
N ASP A 48 -16.41 8.22 -3.32
CA ASP A 48 -15.97 9.18 -4.33
C ASP A 48 -15.67 8.50 -5.68
N VAL A 49 -15.42 7.17 -5.67
CA VAL A 49 -14.88 6.45 -6.82
C VAL A 49 -15.71 5.23 -7.25
N ARG A 50 -16.75 4.84 -6.48
CA ARG A 50 -17.58 3.66 -6.79
C ARG A 50 -19.04 4.00 -6.91
N GLN A 51 -19.74 3.24 -7.78
CA GLN A 51 -21.19 3.25 -7.87
C GLN A 51 -21.80 2.13 -7.02
N PRO A 52 -23.03 2.31 -6.47
CA PRO A 52 -23.70 1.25 -5.71
C PRO A 52 -23.77 -0.07 -6.49
N GLY A 53 -23.38 -1.17 -5.84
CA GLY A 53 -23.34 -2.51 -6.42
C GLY A 53 -22.00 -2.88 -7.08
N GLU A 54 -21.08 -1.93 -7.28
CA GLU A 54 -19.73 -2.26 -7.78
C GLU A 54 -18.91 -3.02 -6.73
N VAL A 55 -18.09 -3.95 -7.20
CA VAL A 55 -17.14 -4.71 -6.38
C VAL A 55 -15.81 -3.96 -6.29
N PRO A 56 -15.41 -3.46 -5.12
CA PRO A 56 -14.09 -2.87 -4.91
C PRO A 56 -13.00 -3.93 -4.83
N GLY A 57 -11.82 -3.55 -4.40
CA GLY A 57 -10.71 -4.45 -4.10
C GLY A 57 -9.57 -4.33 -5.10
N TRP A 58 -8.45 -3.75 -4.61
CA TRP A 58 -7.22 -3.65 -5.39
C TRP A 58 -6.37 -4.91 -5.24
N ASP A 59 -6.20 -5.39 -4.02
CA ASP A 59 -5.27 -6.45 -3.62
C ASP A 59 -5.98 -7.78 -3.45
N ALA A 60 -5.49 -8.83 -4.13
CA ALA A 60 -5.96 -10.20 -3.90
C ALA A 60 -4.85 -11.23 -4.19
N ALA A 61 -4.95 -12.38 -3.53
CA ALA A 61 -4.12 -13.55 -3.81
C ALA A 61 -5.01 -14.80 -3.91
N GLY A 62 -4.62 -15.74 -4.76
CA GLY A 62 -5.42 -16.93 -5.01
C GLY A 62 -4.79 -17.87 -6.03
N VAL A 63 -5.64 -18.63 -6.73
CA VAL A 63 -5.22 -19.62 -7.72
C VAL A 63 -5.84 -19.29 -9.08
N VAL A 64 -5.05 -19.30 -10.14
CA VAL A 64 -5.56 -19.15 -11.51
C VAL A 64 -6.47 -20.32 -11.84
N VAL A 65 -7.74 -20.06 -12.21
CA VAL A 65 -8.70 -21.08 -12.65
C VAL A 65 -8.88 -21.07 -14.18
N GLN A 66 -8.60 -19.92 -14.83
CA GLN A 66 -8.58 -19.80 -16.29
C GLN A 66 -7.40 -18.90 -16.68
N ALA A 67 -6.50 -19.41 -17.53
CA ALA A 67 -5.41 -18.63 -18.09
C ALA A 67 -5.93 -17.60 -19.09
N ALA A 68 -5.14 -16.55 -19.35
CA ALA A 68 -5.43 -15.56 -20.37
C ALA A 68 -5.54 -16.18 -21.77
N ALA A 69 -6.51 -15.75 -22.54
CA ALA A 69 -6.79 -16.31 -23.89
C ALA A 69 -5.69 -16.00 -24.91
N ASP A 70 -4.97 -14.88 -24.71
CA ASP A 70 -3.85 -14.46 -25.56
C ASP A 70 -2.56 -15.26 -25.31
N GLY A 71 -2.57 -16.20 -24.33
CA GLY A 71 -1.41 -17.02 -23.97
C GLY A 71 -0.41 -16.34 -23.04
N SER A 72 -0.68 -15.11 -22.58
CA SER A 72 0.15 -14.41 -21.61
C SER A 72 -0.10 -14.90 -20.17
N GLY A 73 0.86 -14.62 -19.28
CA GLY A 73 0.72 -14.86 -17.84
C GLY A 73 0.77 -16.34 -17.42
N PRO A 74 0.33 -16.63 -16.17
CA PRO A 74 0.44 -17.97 -15.58
C PRO A 74 -0.70 -18.91 -16.02
N SER A 75 -0.39 -20.22 -16.09
CA SER A 75 -1.37 -21.27 -16.39
C SER A 75 -2.36 -21.51 -15.24
N ALA A 76 -3.49 -22.18 -15.55
CA ALA A 76 -4.43 -22.65 -14.54
C ALA A 76 -3.74 -23.56 -13.51
N GLY A 77 -4.14 -23.45 -12.25
CA GLY A 77 -3.55 -24.11 -11.09
C GLY A 77 -2.40 -23.35 -10.44
N THR A 78 -1.88 -22.28 -11.08
CA THR A 78 -0.78 -21.48 -10.52
C THR A 78 -1.26 -20.61 -9.37
N ARG A 79 -0.51 -20.60 -8.25
CA ARG A 79 -0.72 -19.70 -7.11
C ARG A 79 -0.19 -18.30 -7.44
N VAL A 80 -0.99 -17.28 -7.18
CA VAL A 80 -0.67 -15.91 -7.60
C VAL A 80 -1.08 -14.85 -6.59
N VAL A 81 -0.41 -13.70 -6.66
CA VAL A 81 -0.87 -12.43 -6.09
C VAL A 81 -1.12 -11.45 -7.24
N THR A 82 -2.14 -10.61 -7.08
CA THR A 82 -2.63 -9.77 -8.16
C THR A 82 -2.98 -8.37 -7.71
N PHE A 83 -2.84 -7.42 -8.62
CA PHE A 83 -3.39 -6.07 -8.53
C PHE A 83 -4.40 -5.83 -9.66
N ASN A 84 -5.46 -5.09 -9.36
CA ASN A 84 -6.32 -4.43 -10.36
C ASN A 84 -7.06 -3.27 -9.67
N GLY A 85 -7.52 -2.28 -10.42
CA GLY A 85 -8.23 -1.11 -9.87
C GLY A 85 -9.58 -1.40 -9.21
N ALA A 86 -10.12 -2.63 -9.36
CA ALA A 86 -11.38 -3.09 -8.78
C ALA A 86 -11.48 -4.62 -8.80
N GLY A 87 -12.59 -5.15 -8.25
CA GLY A 87 -12.97 -6.55 -8.39
C GLY A 87 -12.21 -7.55 -7.53
N GLY A 88 -11.32 -7.08 -6.65
CA GLY A 88 -10.52 -7.97 -5.80
C GLY A 88 -11.28 -8.57 -4.62
N TRP A 89 -12.30 -7.88 -4.12
CA TRP A 89 -13.04 -8.34 -2.94
C TRP A 89 -14.22 -9.26 -3.33
N ALA A 90 -13.90 -10.32 -4.04
CA ALA A 90 -14.85 -11.32 -4.53
C ALA A 90 -14.24 -12.72 -4.51
N GLU A 91 -15.07 -13.77 -4.58
CA GLU A 91 -14.61 -15.16 -4.75
C GLU A 91 -13.77 -15.36 -6.02
N ARG A 92 -14.07 -14.57 -7.07
CA ARG A 92 -13.32 -14.62 -8.34
C ARG A 92 -13.07 -13.23 -8.87
N ARG A 93 -11.85 -13.01 -9.37
CA ARG A 93 -11.48 -11.77 -10.07
C ARG A 93 -10.82 -12.07 -11.41
N ALA A 94 -11.08 -11.22 -12.40
CA ALA A 94 -10.25 -11.09 -13.58
C ALA A 94 -9.11 -10.09 -13.28
N ALA A 95 -7.89 -10.42 -13.71
CA ALA A 95 -6.74 -9.53 -13.52
C ALA A 95 -5.84 -9.57 -14.75
N PRO A 96 -5.38 -8.38 -15.23
CA PRO A 96 -4.40 -8.28 -16.31
C PRO A 96 -3.13 -9.04 -15.96
N THR A 97 -2.60 -9.82 -16.90
CA THR A 97 -1.41 -10.67 -16.67
C THR A 97 -0.18 -9.87 -16.31
N GLY A 98 -0.07 -8.61 -16.77
CA GLY A 98 0.97 -7.66 -16.37
C GLY A 98 0.91 -7.23 -14.89
N ASN A 99 -0.16 -7.55 -14.17
CA ASN A 99 -0.33 -7.23 -12.76
C ASN A 99 -0.40 -8.49 -11.87
N ILE A 100 0.14 -9.60 -12.36
CA ILE A 100 0.16 -10.90 -11.66
C ILE A 100 1.60 -11.32 -11.37
N ALA A 101 1.86 -11.76 -10.14
CA ALA A 101 3.10 -12.45 -9.78
C ALA A 101 2.81 -13.86 -9.24
N VAL A 102 3.67 -14.82 -9.62
CA VAL A 102 3.58 -16.21 -9.18
C VAL A 102 4.10 -16.35 -7.75
N LEU A 103 3.37 -17.11 -6.94
CA LEU A 103 3.74 -17.37 -5.55
C LEU A 103 4.41 -18.75 -5.41
N PRO A 104 5.56 -18.83 -4.74
CA PRO A 104 6.12 -20.09 -4.32
C PRO A 104 5.25 -20.72 -3.21
N ASP A 105 5.36 -22.04 -3.02
CA ASP A 105 4.57 -22.77 -2.02
C ASP A 105 4.83 -22.31 -0.57
N SER A 106 6.00 -21.73 -0.32
CA SER A 106 6.38 -21.20 1.00
C SER A 106 5.64 -19.92 1.42
N VAL A 107 4.98 -19.23 0.48
CA VAL A 107 4.24 -17.98 0.75
C VAL A 107 2.76 -18.27 0.80
N ASP A 108 2.10 -18.00 1.93
CA ASP A 108 0.63 -18.12 2.04
C ASP A 108 -0.10 -16.95 1.37
N PHE A 109 -1.38 -17.17 1.04
CA PHE A 109 -2.17 -16.18 0.31
C PHE A 109 -2.43 -14.90 1.10
N ALA A 110 -2.63 -14.99 2.41
CA ALA A 110 -2.86 -13.83 3.26
C ALA A 110 -1.64 -12.91 3.29
N THR A 111 -0.47 -13.51 3.45
CA THR A 111 0.83 -12.84 3.39
C THR A 111 1.06 -12.17 2.03
N ALA A 112 0.76 -12.89 0.95
CA ALA A 112 0.90 -12.35 -0.40
C ALA A 112 -0.08 -11.20 -0.70
N ALA A 113 -1.34 -11.32 -0.26
CA ALA A 113 -2.37 -10.29 -0.49
C ALA A 113 -2.01 -8.93 0.15
N ALA A 114 -1.12 -8.91 1.15
CA ALA A 114 -0.66 -7.67 1.76
C ALA A 114 0.29 -6.84 0.87
N LEU A 115 0.89 -7.44 -0.18
CA LEU A 115 1.96 -6.83 -0.97
C LEU A 115 1.50 -5.77 -1.98
N PRO A 116 0.45 -5.99 -2.83
CA PRO A 116 0.34 -5.25 -4.08
C PRO A 116 0.39 -3.73 -3.89
N VAL A 117 -0.68 -3.11 -3.46
CA VAL A 117 -0.70 -1.64 -3.40
C VAL A 117 0.32 -1.10 -2.40
N ALA A 118 0.37 -1.62 -1.18
CA ALA A 118 1.21 -1.05 -0.13
C ALA A 118 2.71 -1.27 -0.39
N GLY A 119 3.10 -2.49 -0.79
CA GLY A 119 4.49 -2.83 -1.09
C GLY A 119 4.99 -2.16 -2.37
N VAL A 120 4.21 -2.21 -3.46
CA VAL A 120 4.60 -1.57 -4.74
C VAL A 120 4.65 -0.05 -4.59
N THR A 121 3.70 0.58 -3.88
CA THR A 121 3.76 2.01 -3.56
C THR A 121 5.05 2.37 -2.84
N ALA A 122 5.39 1.65 -1.77
CA ALA A 122 6.62 1.89 -1.01
C ALA A 122 7.87 1.72 -1.88
N LEU A 123 7.93 0.67 -2.70
CA LEU A 123 9.06 0.38 -3.58
C LEU A 123 9.24 1.44 -4.67
N GLN A 124 8.18 1.77 -5.40
CA GLN A 124 8.24 2.76 -6.47
C GLN A 124 8.51 4.17 -5.95
N ALA A 125 7.88 4.56 -4.83
CA ALA A 125 8.12 5.86 -4.21
C ALA A 125 9.57 5.99 -3.69
N LEU A 126 10.14 4.91 -3.13
CA LEU A 126 11.54 4.89 -2.72
C LEU A 126 12.49 5.03 -3.93
N ARG A 127 12.21 4.30 -5.03
CA ARG A 127 13.00 4.42 -6.28
C ARG A 127 12.93 5.82 -6.89
N ALA A 128 11.80 6.52 -6.76
CA ALA A 128 11.64 7.89 -7.24
C ALA A 128 12.54 8.90 -6.52
N LEU A 129 12.97 8.62 -5.28
CA LEU A 129 13.98 9.43 -4.59
C LEU A 129 15.39 9.32 -5.22
N GLY A 130 15.64 8.28 -6.02
CA GLY A 130 16.99 7.96 -6.53
C GLY A 130 17.84 7.21 -5.51
N SER A 131 19.16 7.42 -5.52
CA SER A 131 20.08 6.72 -4.60
C SER A 131 19.94 7.25 -3.17
N VAL A 132 19.56 6.35 -2.25
CA VAL A 132 19.35 6.66 -0.82
C VAL A 132 20.45 6.13 0.10
N VAL A 133 21.48 5.47 -0.45
CA VAL A 133 22.60 4.90 0.32
C VAL A 133 23.27 6.00 1.16
N GLY A 134 23.29 5.80 2.49
CA GLY A 134 23.85 6.76 3.45
C GLY A 134 23.06 8.08 3.58
N ARG A 135 21.88 8.19 2.96
CA ARG A 135 21.03 9.39 3.02
C ARG A 135 19.95 9.26 4.10
N ARG A 136 19.60 10.39 4.70
CA ARG A 136 18.48 10.48 5.65
C ARG A 136 17.16 10.50 4.88
N VAL A 137 16.31 9.50 5.13
CA VAL A 137 14.98 9.35 4.51
C VAL A 137 13.91 9.39 5.59
N LEU A 138 13.00 10.35 5.50
CA LEU A 138 11.87 10.50 6.39
C LEU A 138 10.66 9.75 5.82
N ILE A 139 10.00 8.97 6.65
CA ILE A 139 8.76 8.26 6.30
C ILE A 139 7.67 8.70 7.26
N THR A 140 6.68 9.46 6.78
CA THR A 140 5.51 9.83 7.59
C THR A 140 4.45 8.72 7.55
N GLY A 141 3.61 8.63 8.59
CA GLY A 141 2.65 7.53 8.68
C GLY A 141 3.34 6.16 8.69
N ALA A 142 4.54 6.09 9.27
CA ALA A 142 5.41 4.91 9.23
C ALA A 142 4.79 3.65 9.83
N SER A 143 3.79 3.77 10.71
CA SER A 143 3.07 2.64 11.31
C SER A 143 2.00 2.01 10.40
N GLY A 144 1.65 2.64 9.29
CA GLY A 144 0.63 2.16 8.34
C GLY A 144 1.18 1.12 7.34
N GLY A 145 0.30 0.62 6.46
CA GLY A 145 0.68 -0.41 5.47
C GLY A 145 1.85 0.00 4.59
N VAL A 146 1.74 1.11 3.86
CA VAL A 146 2.83 1.64 3.01
C VAL A 146 4.06 1.97 3.86
N GLY A 147 3.85 2.61 5.03
CA GLY A 147 4.95 3.05 5.88
C GLY A 147 5.84 1.92 6.38
N ARG A 148 5.28 0.80 6.84
CA ARG A 148 6.04 -0.35 7.32
C ARG A 148 6.84 -1.04 6.21
N PHE A 149 6.30 -1.14 5.00
CA PHE A 149 7.07 -1.60 3.84
C PHE A 149 8.18 -0.60 3.48
N ALA A 150 7.88 0.70 3.49
CA ALA A 150 8.85 1.74 3.17
C ALA A 150 10.04 1.74 4.14
N VAL A 151 9.81 1.55 5.45
CA VAL A 151 10.88 1.44 6.45
C VAL A 151 11.82 0.28 6.10
N GLN A 152 11.29 -0.91 5.86
CA GLN A 152 12.09 -2.09 5.53
C GLN A 152 12.88 -1.90 4.21
N LEU A 153 12.21 -1.43 3.17
CA LEU A 153 12.83 -1.26 1.85
C LEU A 153 13.90 -0.17 1.86
N ALA A 154 13.67 0.96 2.58
CA ALA A 154 14.63 2.05 2.69
C ALA A 154 15.86 1.64 3.52
N ALA A 155 15.66 0.95 4.64
CA ALA A 155 16.75 0.41 5.45
C ALA A 155 17.60 -0.59 4.64
N ARG A 156 16.94 -1.50 3.91
CA ARG A 156 17.61 -2.44 3.01
C ARG A 156 18.40 -1.74 1.90
N ALA A 157 17.91 -0.60 1.41
CA ALA A 157 18.60 0.22 0.43
C ALA A 157 19.76 1.07 1.01
N GLY A 158 20.06 0.92 2.31
CA GLY A 158 21.16 1.62 2.99
C GLY A 158 20.84 3.05 3.41
N ALA A 159 19.58 3.43 3.50
CA ALA A 159 19.17 4.73 4.03
C ALA A 159 19.27 4.79 5.55
N HIS A 160 19.53 5.98 6.10
CA HIS A 160 19.26 6.30 7.49
C HIS A 160 17.78 6.67 7.62
N VAL A 161 16.97 5.73 8.10
CA VAL A 161 15.51 5.83 8.09
C VAL A 161 14.99 6.52 9.33
N ILE A 162 14.23 7.59 9.16
CA ILE A 162 13.50 8.31 10.20
C ILE A 162 12.02 7.98 10.05
N ALA A 163 11.48 7.20 10.98
CA ALA A 163 10.09 6.76 10.99
C ALA A 163 9.23 7.71 11.85
N ALA A 164 8.38 8.51 11.22
CA ALA A 164 7.49 9.44 11.92
C ALA A 164 6.10 8.84 12.13
N VAL A 165 5.63 8.87 13.38
CA VAL A 165 4.33 8.35 13.82
C VAL A 165 3.50 9.42 14.52
N GLY A 166 2.20 9.20 14.62
CA GLY A 166 1.29 10.15 15.27
C GLY A 166 1.24 10.04 16.79
N SER A 167 1.79 8.96 17.37
CA SER A 167 1.87 8.76 18.84
C SER A 167 2.92 7.69 19.17
N GLN A 168 3.46 7.75 20.38
CA GLN A 168 4.52 6.85 20.84
C GLN A 168 4.17 5.35 20.69
N PRO A 169 2.96 4.86 21.05
CA PRO A 169 2.65 3.44 20.89
C PRO A 169 2.68 2.94 19.45
N ARG A 170 2.42 3.83 18.48
CA ARG A 170 2.44 3.48 17.05
C ARG A 170 3.85 3.27 16.49
N GLY A 171 4.88 3.66 17.23
CA GLY A 171 6.28 3.42 16.88
C GLY A 171 6.76 2.00 17.14
N ALA A 172 5.97 1.18 17.82
CA ALA A 172 6.35 -0.18 18.16
C ALA A 172 6.71 -1.03 16.94
N GLY A 173 7.85 -1.74 17.02
CA GLY A 173 8.36 -2.61 15.97
C GLY A 173 9.06 -1.91 14.81
N LEU A 174 9.10 -0.56 14.75
CA LEU A 174 9.70 0.13 13.61
C LEU A 174 11.24 0.11 13.62
N VAL A 175 11.85 0.05 14.81
CA VAL A 175 13.31 -0.10 14.93
C VAL A 175 13.74 -1.49 14.44
N GLU A 176 12.99 -2.52 14.80
CA GLU A 176 13.23 -3.90 14.37
C GLU A 176 13.07 -4.06 12.85
N LEU A 177 12.22 -3.23 12.23
CA LEU A 177 12.05 -3.15 10.78
C LEU A 177 13.17 -2.37 10.07
N GLY A 178 14.09 -1.76 10.83
CA GLY A 178 15.25 -1.05 10.31
C GLY A 178 15.18 0.47 10.39
N ALA A 179 14.21 1.06 11.12
CA ALA A 179 14.24 2.49 11.40
C ALA A 179 15.43 2.82 12.33
N ALA A 180 16.27 3.77 11.91
CA ALA A 180 17.35 4.29 12.74
C ALA A 180 16.82 5.24 13.83
N GLU A 181 15.74 5.95 13.51
CA GLU A 181 15.08 6.87 14.44
C GLU A 181 13.55 6.67 14.36
N VAL A 182 12.86 6.74 15.50
CA VAL A 182 11.39 6.79 15.58
C VAL A 182 10.99 8.06 16.29
N VAL A 183 10.22 8.92 15.62
CA VAL A 183 9.80 10.23 16.13
C VAL A 183 8.27 10.35 16.18
N VAL A 184 7.76 11.10 17.15
CA VAL A 184 6.35 11.47 17.24
C VAL A 184 6.18 12.87 16.65
N GLY A 185 5.41 12.99 15.58
CA GLY A 185 5.39 14.23 14.79
C GLY A 185 6.72 14.48 14.08
N LEU A 186 7.03 15.72 13.74
CA LEU A 186 8.27 16.07 13.03
C LEU A 186 9.15 17.10 13.78
N ASP A 187 8.71 17.61 14.92
CA ASP A 187 9.43 18.65 15.67
C ASP A 187 10.81 18.18 16.16
N GLY A 188 10.97 16.86 16.35
CA GLY A 188 12.25 16.27 16.72
C GLY A 188 13.24 16.05 15.57
N VAL A 189 12.84 16.29 14.32
CA VAL A 189 13.72 16.16 13.15
C VAL A 189 14.43 17.49 12.90
N THR A 190 15.65 17.60 13.40
CA THR A 190 16.42 18.86 13.36
C THR A 190 17.39 18.96 12.20
N GLU A 191 17.84 17.82 11.68
CA GLU A 191 18.75 17.77 10.54
C GLU A 191 17.99 17.61 9.22
N PRO A 192 18.46 18.24 8.13
CA PRO A 192 17.82 18.08 6.82
C PRO A 192 17.76 16.62 6.37
N VAL A 193 16.69 16.28 5.65
CA VAL A 193 16.50 14.98 5.03
C VAL A 193 16.69 15.07 3.52
N PHE A 194 17.18 13.99 2.91
CA PHE A 194 17.34 13.90 1.46
C PHE A 194 16.03 13.56 0.76
N GLY A 195 15.21 12.70 1.36
CA GLY A 195 13.96 12.25 0.76
C GLY A 195 12.87 12.05 1.79
N VAL A 196 11.63 12.23 1.35
CA VAL A 196 10.46 11.98 2.18
C VAL A 196 9.48 11.09 1.42
N LEU A 197 9.02 10.01 2.07
CA LEU A 197 7.87 9.24 1.65
C LEU A 197 6.69 9.67 2.52
N GLU A 198 5.80 10.48 1.94
CA GLU A 198 4.79 11.21 2.69
C GLU A 198 3.41 10.59 2.52
N ASN A 199 2.85 10.01 3.60
CA ASN A 199 1.60 9.26 3.59
C ASN A 199 0.43 9.97 4.28
N VAL A 200 0.63 11.15 4.85
CA VAL A 200 -0.34 11.80 5.76
C VAL A 200 -1.03 13.00 5.13
N GLY A 201 -0.30 13.81 4.38
CA GLY A 201 -0.85 15.05 3.81
C GLY A 201 -1.06 16.17 4.83
N GLY A 202 -1.76 17.21 4.41
CA GLY A 202 -2.12 18.34 5.25
C GLY A 202 -0.93 19.13 5.80
N PRO A 203 -1.02 19.65 7.03
CA PRO A 203 0.07 20.41 7.65
C PRO A 203 1.38 19.61 7.78
N LEU A 204 1.28 18.28 7.94
CA LEU A 204 2.47 17.43 8.08
C LEU A 204 3.28 17.37 6.79
N LEU A 205 2.62 17.34 5.62
CA LEU A 205 3.30 17.42 4.32
C LEU A 205 4.06 18.75 4.18
N ALA A 206 3.47 19.88 4.56
CA ALA A 206 4.13 21.17 4.51
C ALA A 206 5.36 21.20 5.42
N GLN A 207 5.23 20.67 6.65
CA GLN A 207 6.36 20.56 7.58
C GLN A 207 7.44 19.61 7.05
N ALA A 208 7.07 18.45 6.53
CA ALA A 208 8.02 17.50 5.94
C ALA A 208 8.78 18.11 4.74
N PHE A 209 8.08 18.88 3.89
CA PHE A 209 8.72 19.59 2.79
C PHE A 209 9.75 20.62 3.28
N SER A 210 9.47 21.29 4.41
CA SER A 210 10.41 22.27 4.98
C SER A 210 11.71 21.63 5.48
N LEU A 211 11.70 20.35 5.83
CA LEU A 211 12.87 19.60 6.31
C LEU A 211 13.76 19.06 5.19
N VAL A 212 13.30 19.12 3.93
CA VAL A 212 14.09 18.62 2.80
C VAL A 212 15.28 19.52 2.52
N GLY A 213 16.47 18.92 2.45
CA GLY A 213 17.72 19.60 2.11
C GLY A 213 17.95 19.78 0.61
N GLU A 214 19.12 20.29 0.25
CA GLU A 214 19.51 20.59 -1.14
C GLU A 214 19.44 19.34 -2.04
N GLY A 215 18.76 19.47 -3.18
CA GLY A 215 18.60 18.41 -4.18
C GLY A 215 17.61 17.31 -3.81
N GLY A 216 17.02 17.37 -2.62
CA GLY A 216 16.10 16.36 -2.13
C GLY A 216 14.69 16.47 -2.69
N SER A 217 13.83 15.50 -2.35
CA SER A 217 12.42 15.47 -2.80
C SER A 217 11.48 14.84 -1.81
N VAL A 218 10.21 15.24 -1.89
CA VAL A 218 9.07 14.61 -1.23
C VAL A 218 8.25 13.88 -2.27
N GLN A 219 7.97 12.61 -2.04
CA GLN A 219 6.95 11.85 -2.74
C GLN A 219 5.66 11.93 -1.91
N SER A 220 4.68 12.72 -2.38
CA SER A 220 3.37 12.87 -1.73
C SER A 220 2.48 11.70 -2.13
N ILE A 221 2.38 10.70 -1.26
CA ILE A 221 1.78 9.39 -1.54
C ILE A 221 0.32 9.35 -1.08
N GLY A 222 0.06 9.83 0.15
CA GLY A 222 -1.22 9.65 0.79
C GLY A 222 -1.80 10.94 1.40
N MET A 223 -3.08 10.86 1.77
CA MET A 223 -3.83 11.96 2.37
C MET A 223 -4.58 11.48 3.63
N ALA A 224 -3.88 10.75 4.51
CA ALA A 224 -4.50 10.17 5.70
C ALA A 224 -5.05 11.22 6.68
N SER A 225 -4.54 12.46 6.67
CA SER A 225 -5.08 13.57 7.46
C SER A 225 -6.44 14.05 6.98
N ASN A 226 -6.78 13.82 5.71
CA ASN A 226 -7.95 14.39 5.03
C ASN A 226 -8.02 15.94 5.14
N GLN A 227 -6.85 16.58 5.14
CA GLN A 227 -6.74 18.06 5.24
C GLN A 227 -5.97 18.61 4.03
N PRO A 228 -6.29 19.81 3.56
CA PRO A 228 -5.51 20.49 2.52
C PRO A 228 -4.11 20.82 3.03
N THR A 229 -3.14 20.83 2.13
CA THR A 229 -1.76 21.24 2.40
C THR A 229 -1.57 22.70 1.97
N THR A 230 -1.06 23.52 2.86
CA THR A 230 -0.67 24.90 2.56
C THR A 230 0.83 25.06 2.75
N ILE A 231 1.53 25.52 1.72
CA ILE A 231 2.98 25.74 1.72
C ILE A 231 3.25 27.23 1.52
N ASP A 232 4.04 27.83 2.44
CA ASP A 232 4.54 29.18 2.28
C ASP A 232 5.82 29.15 1.43
N PHE A 233 5.66 29.39 0.13
CA PHE A 233 6.78 29.39 -0.81
C PHE A 233 7.76 30.54 -0.61
N GLU A 234 7.35 31.66 0.03
CA GLU A 234 8.29 32.73 0.39
C GLU A 234 9.22 32.28 1.51
N ALA A 235 8.66 31.67 2.57
CA ALA A 235 9.47 31.07 3.63
C ALA A 235 10.42 30.00 3.08
N GLU A 236 9.95 29.17 2.14
CA GLU A 236 10.78 28.14 1.51
C GLU A 236 11.90 28.74 0.63
N ARG A 237 11.65 29.83 -0.09
CA ARG A 237 12.66 30.56 -0.86
C ARG A 237 13.80 31.10 0.02
N HIS A 238 13.49 31.58 1.21
CA HIS A 238 14.50 32.07 2.17
C HIS A 238 15.40 30.97 2.76
N ARG A 239 15.05 29.68 2.57
CA ARG A 239 15.92 28.57 2.96
C ARG A 239 17.06 28.31 1.97
N TRP A 240 17.01 28.89 0.77
CA TRP A 240 18.01 28.77 -0.30
C TRP A 240 18.30 27.31 -0.70
N THR A 241 17.32 26.42 -0.60
CA THR A 241 17.43 25.00 -0.97
C THR A 241 16.64 24.70 -2.24
N ARG A 242 17.26 24.00 -3.18
CA ARG A 242 16.58 23.44 -4.36
C ARG A 242 16.02 22.08 -3.97
N LYS A 243 14.71 21.96 -3.89
CA LYS A 243 14.02 20.74 -3.52
C LYS A 243 12.73 20.58 -4.32
N ARG A 244 12.21 19.37 -4.38
CA ARG A 244 11.02 19.04 -5.16
C ARG A 244 9.92 18.48 -4.25
N LEU A 245 8.68 18.78 -4.59
CA LEU A 245 7.48 18.13 -4.09
C LEU A 245 6.74 17.53 -5.28
N GLU A 246 6.56 16.22 -5.28
CA GLU A 246 6.02 15.48 -6.41
C GLU A 246 4.77 14.71 -5.96
N PRO A 247 3.61 14.87 -6.62
CA PRO A 247 2.48 14.00 -6.41
C PRO A 247 2.86 12.60 -6.89
N PHE A 248 2.69 11.61 -6.01
CA PHE A 248 3.07 10.24 -6.33
C PHE A 248 1.83 9.40 -6.68
N THR A 249 1.92 8.69 -7.79
CA THR A 249 0.95 7.67 -8.21
C THR A 249 1.72 6.42 -8.62
N VAL A 250 1.25 5.25 -8.22
CA VAL A 250 1.82 3.97 -8.68
C VAL A 250 1.67 3.83 -10.19
N ARG A 251 2.62 3.16 -10.81
CA ARG A 251 2.64 2.90 -12.26
C ARG A 251 2.51 1.41 -12.52
N GLU A 252 1.61 1.08 -13.43
CA GLU A 252 1.48 -0.25 -13.98
C GLU A 252 2.45 -0.46 -15.18
N PRO A 253 2.80 -1.71 -15.52
CA PRO A 253 2.38 -2.95 -14.88
C PRO A 253 3.11 -3.23 -13.56
N PHE A 254 2.46 -3.97 -12.65
CA PHE A 254 3.00 -4.30 -11.32
C PHE A 254 3.87 -5.57 -11.29
N GLN A 255 3.84 -6.39 -12.34
CA GLN A 255 4.43 -7.73 -12.34
C GLN A 255 5.89 -7.75 -11.86
N ALA A 256 6.74 -6.88 -12.41
CA ALA A 256 8.17 -6.85 -12.06
C ALA A 256 8.39 -6.47 -10.59
N ASP A 257 7.64 -5.48 -10.09
CA ASP A 257 7.72 -5.03 -8.70
C ASP A 257 7.16 -6.07 -7.73
N LEU A 258 6.03 -6.71 -8.09
CA LEU A 258 5.44 -7.81 -7.31
C LEU A 258 6.39 -9.01 -7.25
N ASN A 259 7.00 -9.42 -8.36
CA ASN A 259 7.97 -10.51 -8.38
C ASN A 259 9.14 -10.24 -7.42
N TYR A 260 9.69 -9.02 -7.44
CA TYR A 260 10.74 -8.62 -6.51
C TYR A 260 10.30 -8.68 -5.05
N LEU A 261 9.10 -8.17 -4.74
CA LEU A 261 8.56 -8.20 -3.38
C LEU A 261 8.24 -9.62 -2.90
N VAL A 262 7.72 -10.48 -3.79
CA VAL A 262 7.47 -11.91 -3.50
C VAL A 262 8.78 -12.64 -3.23
N GLU A 263 9.85 -12.34 -3.96
CA GLU A 263 11.18 -12.91 -3.71
C GLU A 263 11.70 -12.52 -2.32
N LEU A 264 11.62 -11.24 -1.96
CA LEU A 264 12.01 -10.76 -0.63
C LEU A 264 11.20 -11.43 0.49
N LEU A 265 9.89 -11.60 0.26
CA LEU A 265 8.99 -12.26 1.19
C LEU A 265 9.35 -13.75 1.36
N ALA A 266 9.53 -14.46 0.24
CA ALA A 266 9.85 -15.89 0.23
C ALA A 266 11.20 -16.21 0.89
N THR A 267 12.13 -15.27 0.88
CA THR A 267 13.46 -15.39 1.50
C THR A 267 13.54 -14.80 2.91
N GLY A 268 12.40 -14.36 3.48
CA GLY A 268 12.33 -13.76 4.82
C GLY A 268 13.03 -12.40 4.95
N GLN A 269 13.27 -11.72 3.83
CA GLN A 269 13.91 -10.41 3.78
C GLN A 269 12.91 -9.24 3.80
N LEU A 270 11.63 -9.55 3.77
CA LEU A 270 10.51 -8.62 3.89
C LEU A 270 9.42 -9.26 4.75
N ASP A 271 8.90 -8.53 5.70
CA ASP A 271 7.77 -8.94 6.53
C ASP A 271 6.52 -8.17 6.07
N PRO A 272 5.40 -8.83 5.75
CA PRO A 272 4.18 -8.18 5.24
C PRO A 272 3.48 -7.31 6.27
N GLN A 273 3.83 -7.44 7.54
CA GLN A 273 3.32 -6.65 8.66
C GLN A 273 1.80 -6.65 8.73
N ILE A 274 1.21 -7.84 8.82
CA ILE A 274 -0.24 -8.03 8.97
C ILE A 274 -0.63 -7.71 10.41
N GLY A 275 -1.25 -6.57 10.63
CA GLY A 275 -1.73 -6.12 11.94
C GLY A 275 -3.16 -6.57 12.26
N LEU A 276 -3.91 -7.02 11.23
CA LEU A 276 -5.24 -7.61 11.38
C LEU A 276 -5.41 -8.69 10.31
N ARG A 277 -5.83 -9.88 10.72
CA ARG A 277 -6.29 -10.96 9.85
C ARG A 277 -7.61 -11.49 10.37
N ASP A 278 -8.62 -11.58 9.50
CA ASP A 278 -9.97 -12.00 9.86
C ASP A 278 -10.66 -12.69 8.67
N SER A 279 -11.88 -13.19 8.86
CA SER A 279 -12.75 -13.58 7.76
C SER A 279 -13.31 -12.36 7.02
N TRP A 280 -13.49 -12.46 5.71
CA TRP A 280 -14.14 -11.41 4.94
C TRP A 280 -15.62 -11.19 5.32
N ASP A 281 -16.26 -12.14 6.02
CA ASP A 281 -17.58 -11.93 6.59
C ASP A 281 -17.61 -10.76 7.59
N ASN A 282 -16.45 -10.40 8.18
CA ASN A 282 -16.26 -9.23 9.06
C ASN A 282 -15.61 -8.04 8.36
N VAL A 283 -15.83 -7.85 7.05
CA VAL A 283 -15.20 -6.77 6.27
C VAL A 283 -15.47 -5.39 6.86
N SER A 284 -16.68 -5.12 7.35
CA SER A 284 -17.02 -3.83 7.96
C SER A 284 -16.24 -3.58 9.25
N GLY A 285 -16.06 -4.60 10.11
CA GLY A 285 -15.24 -4.48 11.33
C GLY A 285 -13.76 -4.24 11.03
N ALA A 286 -13.23 -4.91 10.00
CA ALA A 286 -11.86 -4.69 9.54
C ALA A 286 -11.66 -3.28 8.94
N ALA A 287 -12.63 -2.82 8.14
CA ALA A 287 -12.63 -1.48 7.57
C ALA A 287 -12.71 -0.39 8.66
N GLU A 288 -13.57 -0.56 9.67
CA GLU A 288 -13.63 0.33 10.83
C GLU A 288 -12.28 0.38 11.57
N ALA A 289 -11.71 -0.79 11.87
CA ALA A 289 -10.42 -0.86 12.55
C ALA A 289 -9.31 -0.13 11.76
N LEU A 290 -9.34 -0.21 10.42
CA LEU A 290 -8.41 0.48 9.56
C LEU A 290 -8.61 2.00 9.57
N LEU A 291 -9.85 2.47 9.45
CA LEU A 291 -10.19 3.91 9.48
C LEU A 291 -9.89 4.55 10.84
N ASP A 292 -10.16 3.85 11.93
CA ASP A 292 -9.85 4.24 13.31
C ASP A 292 -8.36 4.14 13.64
N ARG A 293 -7.53 3.71 12.66
CA ARG A 293 -6.09 3.56 12.84
C ARG A 293 -5.71 2.56 13.95
N ARG A 294 -6.56 1.56 14.20
CA ARG A 294 -6.30 0.47 15.14
C ARG A 294 -5.46 -0.65 14.54
N VAL A 295 -5.23 -0.61 13.20
CA VAL A 295 -4.37 -1.56 12.48
C VAL A 295 -2.95 -1.00 12.37
N ALA A 296 -1.96 -1.76 12.83
CA ALA A 296 -0.54 -1.50 12.60
C ALA A 296 -0.08 -2.34 11.39
N GLY A 297 0.18 -1.69 10.25
CA GLY A 297 0.48 -2.40 8.99
C GLY A 297 -0.76 -2.68 8.16
N LYS A 298 -0.93 -3.91 7.68
CA LYS A 298 -1.98 -4.34 6.74
C LYS A 298 -3.16 -5.02 7.45
N ALA A 299 -4.35 -4.80 6.93
CA ALA A 299 -5.54 -5.60 7.22
C ALA A 299 -5.77 -6.58 6.06
N VAL A 300 -5.83 -7.86 6.37
CA VAL A 300 -6.01 -8.96 5.41
C VAL A 300 -7.21 -9.78 5.81
N LEU A 301 -8.01 -10.18 4.83
CA LEU A 301 -9.20 -11.00 5.05
C LEU A 301 -9.10 -12.29 4.24
N ASP A 302 -9.36 -13.41 4.91
CA ASP A 302 -9.46 -14.71 4.27
C ASP A 302 -10.83 -14.84 3.58
N VAL A 303 -10.84 -15.28 2.32
CA VAL A 303 -12.03 -15.54 1.50
C VAL A 303 -12.37 -17.02 1.60
N SER A 304 -13.57 -17.30 2.09
CA SER A 304 -14.07 -18.68 2.35
C SER A 304 -15.31 -19.00 1.51
#